data_d40827797a5000fbe74f1175d2aee432
#
_entry.id   d40827797a5000fbe74f1175d2aee432
#
_cell.length_a   1.000
_cell.length_b   1.000
_cell.length_c   1.000
_cell.angle_alpha   90.00
_cell.angle_beta   90.00
_cell.angle_gamma   90.00
#
_symmetry.space_group_name_H-M   'P 1'
#
loop_
_entity.id
_entity.type
_entity.pdbx_description
1 polymer ?
#
loop_
_entity_poly.entity_id
_entity_poly.type
_entity_poly.pdbx_seq_one_letter_code
_entity_poly.pdbx_strand_id
1 'polypeptide(L)'
;LYDVLGDEAYDQTYLRKIKEILITMQVEQTLTKDEILQMYMNEIPLGGVNYGFQAAANAYFDKDVSELTLAESAILAGVIQSPGVYSPLYGTNPDMADVRKNYVLDQMQKHKDLTGVTDEEIEAARNEEVIYSDKVIDIKAPHFVFYVKQLLVDEYGIDRVERGGLKVTTTLDYSTQQIAEEEVQKGVDNAKKNNVNNGAMVVMDPNNGQVLAMVGSVDYWNTEDPRVDGNVNITVSRRQMGSSIKPFVYLTAITQGYGPWTEAPDLEQITFGTYDPKNWDAKNMGLMTARKALVYSRNVPAVYTLQMVGIDNFLKTAESVGITSLSDKAGYGLSLALGSGEETLLEHAAAYTVLANGGTKYDVTAILKVEDSNGE
;
A
#
# COMPACT_ATOMS: atom_id res chain seq x y z
N LEU A 1 -24.43 -12.35 5.60
CA LEU A 1 -24.26 -12.75 7.00
C LEU A 1 -23.75 -11.60 7.85
N TYR A 2 -22.76 -10.84 7.32
CA TYR A 2 -22.18 -9.67 7.99
C TYR A 2 -23.22 -8.58 8.25
N ASP A 3 -24.07 -8.28 7.28
CA ASP A 3 -25.13 -7.27 7.39
C ASP A 3 -26.11 -7.55 8.54
N VAL A 4 -26.20 -8.81 8.99
CA VAL A 4 -27.08 -9.23 10.07
C VAL A 4 -26.34 -9.45 11.38
N LEU A 5 -25.11 -9.94 11.35
CA LEU A 5 -24.33 -10.33 12.53
C LEU A 5 -23.19 -9.35 12.86
N GLY A 6 -22.86 -8.41 11.96
CA GLY A 6 -21.71 -7.54 12.12
C GLY A 6 -20.42 -8.34 12.31
N ASP A 7 -19.55 -7.89 13.21
CA ASP A 7 -18.23 -8.54 13.47
C ASP A 7 -18.35 -9.99 13.93
N GLU A 8 -19.49 -10.39 14.54
CA GLU A 8 -19.73 -11.80 14.93
C GLU A 8 -19.77 -12.75 13.72
N ALA A 9 -19.94 -12.24 12.49
CA ALA A 9 -19.93 -13.05 11.27
C ALA A 9 -18.59 -13.80 11.06
N TYR A 10 -17.50 -13.28 11.59
CA TYR A 10 -16.15 -13.86 11.46
C TYR A 10 -15.79 -14.81 12.60
N ASP A 11 -16.61 -14.89 13.65
CA ASP A 11 -16.36 -15.76 14.79
C ASP A 11 -16.37 -17.24 14.39
N GLN A 12 -15.38 -18.01 14.83
CA GLN A 12 -15.35 -19.47 14.66
C GLN A 12 -16.06 -20.19 15.81
N THR A 13 -17.34 -19.86 16.04
CA THR A 13 -18.14 -20.40 17.13
C THR A 13 -19.35 -21.21 16.65
N TYR A 14 -19.77 -22.20 17.45
CA TYR A 14 -21.01 -22.95 17.20
C TYR A 14 -22.24 -22.02 17.20
N LEU A 15 -22.25 -21.01 18.07
CA LEU A 15 -23.35 -20.06 18.15
C LEU A 15 -23.52 -19.26 16.85
N ARG A 16 -22.43 -18.78 16.28
CA ARG A 16 -22.43 -18.14 14.95
C ARG A 16 -23.02 -19.08 13.89
N LYS A 17 -22.61 -20.36 13.89
CA LYS A 17 -23.12 -21.34 12.92
C LYS A 17 -24.61 -21.62 13.08
N ILE A 18 -25.14 -21.59 14.30
CA ILE A 18 -26.59 -21.70 14.57
C ILE A 18 -27.31 -20.45 13.99
N LYS A 19 -26.80 -19.25 14.26
CA LYS A 19 -27.35 -18.02 13.72
C LYS A 19 -27.35 -18.03 12.18
N GLU A 20 -26.26 -18.47 11.54
CA GLU A 20 -26.14 -18.64 10.10
C GLU A 20 -27.23 -19.56 9.53
N ILE A 21 -27.48 -20.71 10.17
CA ILE A 21 -28.55 -21.64 9.74
C ILE A 21 -29.93 -20.97 9.81
N LEU A 22 -30.22 -20.24 10.89
CA LEU A 22 -31.51 -19.57 11.04
C LEU A 22 -31.69 -18.45 9.96
N ILE A 23 -30.66 -17.68 9.67
CA ILE A 23 -30.67 -16.67 8.62
C ILE A 23 -30.87 -17.33 7.26
N THR A 24 -30.16 -18.43 6.97
CA THR A 24 -30.32 -19.19 5.72
C THR A 24 -31.75 -19.69 5.54
N MET A 25 -32.37 -20.24 6.59
CA MET A 25 -33.78 -20.66 6.53
C MET A 25 -34.73 -19.49 6.25
N GLN A 26 -34.48 -18.32 6.82
CA GLN A 26 -35.28 -17.13 6.57
C GLN A 26 -35.11 -16.62 5.13
N VAL A 27 -33.88 -16.60 4.61
CA VAL A 27 -33.59 -16.24 3.21
C VAL A 27 -34.33 -17.19 2.24
N GLU A 28 -34.24 -18.51 2.47
CA GLU A 28 -34.92 -19.51 1.62
C GLU A 28 -36.47 -19.44 1.70
N GLN A 29 -37.03 -18.91 2.78
CA GLN A 29 -38.49 -18.66 2.88
C GLN A 29 -38.92 -17.37 2.18
N THR A 30 -38.01 -16.41 2.04
CA THR A 30 -38.32 -15.06 1.55
C THR A 30 -38.00 -14.89 0.08
N LEU A 31 -36.93 -15.53 -0.38
CA LEU A 31 -36.39 -15.41 -1.74
C LEU A 31 -36.55 -16.72 -2.52
N THR A 32 -36.77 -16.60 -3.84
CA THR A 32 -36.70 -17.73 -4.76
C THR A 32 -35.27 -18.20 -4.97
N LYS A 33 -35.08 -19.42 -5.46
CA LYS A 33 -33.74 -19.93 -5.78
C LYS A 33 -33.01 -19.07 -6.83
N ASP A 34 -33.75 -18.51 -7.79
CA ASP A 34 -33.17 -17.65 -8.82
C ASP A 34 -32.69 -16.32 -8.24
N GLU A 35 -33.46 -15.72 -7.32
CA GLU A 35 -33.05 -14.50 -6.62
C GLU A 35 -31.80 -14.75 -5.73
N ILE A 36 -31.77 -15.88 -5.02
CA ILE A 36 -30.58 -16.27 -4.24
C ILE A 36 -29.36 -16.46 -5.13
N LEU A 37 -29.53 -17.14 -6.27
CA LEU A 37 -28.44 -17.35 -7.23
C LEU A 37 -27.97 -16.03 -7.83
N GLN A 38 -28.89 -15.14 -8.20
CA GLN A 38 -28.55 -13.82 -8.72
C GLN A 38 -27.75 -12.99 -7.70
N MET A 39 -28.18 -12.97 -6.43
CA MET A 39 -27.42 -12.30 -5.37
C MET A 39 -26.02 -12.91 -5.22
N TYR A 40 -25.94 -14.24 -5.18
CA TYR A 40 -24.65 -14.94 -5.10
C TYR A 40 -23.72 -14.58 -6.25
N MET A 41 -24.22 -14.58 -7.48
CA MET A 41 -23.43 -14.26 -8.68
C MET A 41 -22.99 -12.81 -8.75
N ASN A 42 -23.69 -11.90 -8.06
CA ASN A 42 -23.30 -10.49 -7.99
C ASN A 42 -22.25 -10.20 -6.91
N GLU A 43 -22.18 -11.03 -5.86
CA GLU A 43 -21.38 -10.77 -4.66
C GLU A 43 -20.09 -11.60 -4.56
N ILE A 44 -19.98 -12.67 -5.34
CA ILE A 44 -18.88 -13.61 -5.16
C ILE A 44 -17.55 -13.02 -5.64
N PRO A 45 -16.45 -13.17 -4.85
CA PRO A 45 -15.13 -12.73 -5.29
C PRO A 45 -14.60 -13.65 -6.40
N LEU A 46 -14.06 -13.08 -7.46
CA LEU A 46 -13.54 -13.78 -8.63
C LEU A 46 -12.06 -13.44 -8.93
N GLY A 47 -11.34 -12.86 -7.95
CA GLY A 47 -9.91 -12.55 -8.06
C GLY A 47 -9.65 -11.06 -8.31
N GLY A 48 -8.51 -10.58 -7.79
CA GLY A 48 -8.22 -9.16 -7.75
C GLY A 48 -9.26 -8.38 -6.96
N VAL A 49 -9.79 -7.33 -7.55
CA VAL A 49 -10.87 -6.48 -7.00
C VAL A 49 -12.24 -6.79 -7.61
N ASN A 50 -12.37 -7.92 -8.32
CA ASN A 50 -13.58 -8.25 -9.09
C ASN A 50 -14.57 -9.04 -8.23
N TYR A 51 -15.67 -8.40 -7.88
CA TYR A 51 -16.82 -9.01 -7.24
C TYR A 51 -17.97 -9.11 -8.23
N GLY A 52 -18.55 -10.30 -8.32
CA GLY A 52 -19.61 -10.64 -9.25
C GLY A 52 -19.14 -10.96 -10.66
N PHE A 53 -19.98 -11.77 -11.35
CA PHE A 53 -19.67 -12.28 -12.68
C PHE A 53 -19.54 -11.20 -13.75
N GLN A 54 -20.34 -10.12 -13.68
CA GLN A 54 -20.25 -9.02 -14.64
C GLN A 54 -18.89 -8.30 -14.54
N ALA A 55 -18.44 -7.99 -13.32
CA ALA A 55 -17.14 -7.34 -13.12
C ALA A 55 -15.99 -8.25 -13.59
N ALA A 56 -16.09 -9.54 -13.31
CA ALA A 56 -15.10 -10.52 -13.73
C ALA A 56 -15.10 -10.71 -15.26
N ALA A 57 -16.27 -10.76 -15.92
CA ALA A 57 -16.38 -10.84 -17.37
C ALA A 57 -15.70 -9.66 -18.07
N ASN A 58 -15.95 -8.44 -17.57
CA ASN A 58 -15.27 -7.24 -18.07
C ASN A 58 -13.77 -7.29 -17.84
N ALA A 59 -13.32 -7.69 -16.64
CA ALA A 59 -11.91 -7.70 -16.28
C ALA A 59 -11.11 -8.79 -17.01
N TYR A 60 -11.70 -9.99 -17.16
CA TYR A 60 -10.99 -11.12 -17.74
C TYR A 60 -11.06 -11.18 -19.25
N PHE A 61 -12.20 -10.76 -19.84
CA PHE A 61 -12.48 -11.01 -21.25
C PHE A 61 -12.87 -9.75 -22.02
N ASP A 62 -13.02 -8.59 -21.36
CA ASP A 62 -13.53 -7.33 -21.94
C ASP A 62 -14.92 -7.52 -22.60
N LYS A 63 -15.78 -8.29 -21.95
CA LYS A 63 -17.11 -8.67 -22.44
C LYS A 63 -18.20 -8.40 -21.41
N ASP A 64 -19.42 -8.18 -21.89
CA ASP A 64 -20.59 -8.32 -21.06
C ASP A 64 -20.77 -9.80 -20.64
N VAL A 65 -21.29 -10.05 -19.44
CA VAL A 65 -21.49 -11.42 -18.93
C VAL A 65 -22.39 -12.27 -19.85
N SER A 66 -23.30 -11.62 -20.56
CA SER A 66 -24.20 -12.30 -21.54
C SER A 66 -23.50 -12.71 -22.84
N GLU A 67 -22.29 -12.22 -23.09
CA GLU A 67 -21.48 -12.51 -24.29
C GLU A 67 -20.39 -13.57 -24.02
N LEU A 68 -20.32 -14.09 -22.80
CA LEU A 68 -19.36 -15.12 -22.44
C LEU A 68 -19.61 -16.43 -23.19
N THR A 69 -18.52 -17.04 -23.69
CA THR A 69 -18.56 -18.42 -24.19
C THR A 69 -18.74 -19.42 -23.05
N LEU A 70 -19.02 -20.65 -23.35
CA LEU A 70 -19.11 -21.74 -22.38
C LEU A 70 -17.76 -21.96 -21.68
N ALA A 71 -16.66 -21.85 -22.41
CA ALA A 71 -15.29 -21.96 -21.85
C ALA A 71 -14.98 -20.83 -20.87
N GLU A 72 -15.29 -19.60 -21.24
CA GLU A 72 -15.09 -18.43 -20.39
C GLU A 72 -15.95 -18.50 -19.11
N SER A 73 -17.22 -18.90 -19.25
CA SER A 73 -18.13 -19.13 -18.13
C SER A 73 -17.60 -20.22 -17.18
N ALA A 74 -17.06 -21.31 -17.73
CA ALA A 74 -16.49 -22.41 -16.95
C ALA A 74 -15.21 -21.99 -16.21
N ILE A 75 -14.39 -21.06 -16.76
CA ILE A 75 -13.25 -20.48 -16.08
C ILE A 75 -13.71 -19.68 -14.87
N LEU A 76 -14.65 -18.73 -15.03
CA LEU A 76 -15.17 -17.94 -13.91
C LEU A 76 -15.74 -18.84 -12.81
N ALA A 77 -16.55 -19.85 -13.18
CA ALA A 77 -17.07 -20.82 -12.21
C ALA A 77 -15.96 -21.62 -11.52
N GLY A 78 -14.88 -21.93 -12.23
CA GLY A 78 -13.73 -22.66 -11.69
C GLY A 78 -12.90 -21.85 -10.70
N VAL A 79 -12.79 -20.52 -10.91
CA VAL A 79 -12.03 -19.58 -10.08
C VAL A 79 -12.66 -19.42 -8.70
N ILE A 80 -13.98 -19.57 -8.56
CA ILE A 80 -14.73 -19.39 -7.29
C ILE A 80 -14.12 -20.16 -6.12
N GLN A 81 -13.61 -21.36 -6.36
CA GLN A 81 -13.09 -22.21 -5.29
C GLN A 81 -11.91 -21.59 -4.54
N SER A 82 -11.04 -20.87 -5.23
CA SER A 82 -9.88 -20.17 -4.64
C SER A 82 -9.40 -19.07 -5.59
N PRO A 83 -10.06 -17.89 -5.59
CA PRO A 83 -9.77 -16.83 -6.54
C PRO A 83 -8.32 -16.32 -6.49
N GLY A 84 -7.74 -16.26 -5.30
CA GLY A 84 -6.33 -15.85 -5.10
C GLY A 84 -5.31 -16.86 -5.65
N VAL A 85 -5.73 -18.08 -5.99
CA VAL A 85 -4.86 -19.13 -6.56
C VAL A 85 -5.15 -19.35 -8.03
N TYR A 86 -6.43 -19.47 -8.40
CA TYR A 86 -6.85 -19.98 -9.72
C TYR A 86 -7.21 -18.89 -10.72
N SER A 87 -7.25 -17.62 -10.29
CA SER A 87 -7.49 -16.52 -11.23
C SER A 87 -6.40 -16.47 -12.29
N PRO A 88 -6.75 -16.46 -13.59
CA PRO A 88 -5.77 -16.42 -14.67
C PRO A 88 -4.99 -15.10 -14.75
N LEU A 89 -5.55 -13.99 -14.20
CA LEU A 89 -4.90 -12.68 -14.21
C LEU A 89 -4.33 -12.27 -12.84
N TYR A 90 -4.90 -12.77 -11.74
CA TYR A 90 -4.58 -12.27 -10.39
C TYR A 90 -4.19 -13.38 -9.40
N GLY A 91 -4.18 -14.64 -9.86
CA GLY A 91 -3.90 -15.80 -9.00
C GLY A 91 -2.40 -16.09 -8.88
N THR A 92 -2.02 -16.72 -7.77
CA THR A 92 -0.63 -17.19 -7.56
C THR A 92 -0.27 -18.42 -8.42
N ASN A 93 -1.25 -19.09 -9.04
CA ASN A 93 -1.03 -20.21 -9.96
C ASN A 93 -2.04 -20.12 -11.13
N PRO A 94 -1.84 -19.18 -12.09
CA PRO A 94 -2.76 -18.91 -13.18
C PRO A 94 -2.96 -20.11 -14.13
N ASP A 95 -1.95 -20.98 -14.27
CA ASP A 95 -2.02 -22.19 -15.13
C ASP A 95 -3.11 -23.17 -14.66
N MET A 96 -3.52 -23.08 -13.40
CA MET A 96 -4.61 -23.90 -12.85
C MET A 96 -6.00 -23.48 -13.34
N ALA A 97 -6.15 -22.31 -13.97
CA ALA A 97 -7.43 -21.86 -14.51
C ALA A 97 -8.00 -22.88 -15.54
N ASP A 98 -7.16 -23.38 -16.46
CA ASP A 98 -7.57 -24.39 -17.43
C ASP A 98 -7.90 -25.74 -16.79
N VAL A 99 -7.17 -26.15 -15.77
CA VAL A 99 -7.48 -27.37 -15.00
C VAL A 99 -8.85 -27.23 -14.34
N ARG A 100 -9.16 -26.05 -13.78
CA ARG A 100 -10.44 -25.75 -13.16
C ARG A 100 -11.57 -25.65 -14.18
N LYS A 101 -11.34 -25.01 -15.36
CA LYS A 101 -12.26 -25.01 -16.49
C LYS A 101 -12.69 -26.45 -16.83
N ASN A 102 -11.71 -27.32 -17.06
CA ASN A 102 -11.98 -28.71 -17.43
C ASN A 102 -12.74 -29.47 -16.33
N TYR A 103 -12.43 -29.25 -15.06
CA TYR A 103 -13.21 -29.81 -13.96
C TYR A 103 -14.68 -29.35 -13.98
N VAL A 104 -14.94 -28.06 -14.22
CA VAL A 104 -16.31 -27.54 -14.33
C VAL A 104 -17.05 -28.21 -15.52
N LEU A 105 -16.41 -28.27 -16.69
CA LEU A 105 -16.97 -28.93 -17.86
C LEU A 105 -17.26 -30.44 -17.63
N ASP A 106 -16.39 -31.13 -16.88
CA ASP A 106 -16.63 -32.52 -16.46
C ASP A 106 -17.88 -32.66 -15.56
N GLN A 107 -18.08 -31.69 -14.63
CA GLN A 107 -19.30 -31.69 -13.80
C GLN A 107 -20.55 -31.37 -14.63
N MET A 108 -20.46 -30.43 -15.59
CA MET A 108 -21.58 -30.14 -16.52
C MET A 108 -21.94 -31.36 -17.35
N GLN A 109 -20.96 -32.10 -17.84
CA GLN A 109 -21.20 -33.35 -18.62
C GLN A 109 -21.86 -34.42 -17.77
N LYS A 110 -21.48 -34.59 -16.51
CA LYS A 110 -22.12 -35.52 -15.57
C LYS A 110 -23.57 -35.18 -15.27
N HIS A 111 -23.88 -33.88 -15.29
CA HIS A 111 -25.20 -33.35 -14.92
C HIS A 111 -25.91 -32.71 -16.11
N LYS A 112 -25.66 -33.20 -17.32
CA LYS A 112 -26.21 -32.63 -18.56
C LYS A 112 -27.74 -32.57 -18.60
N ASP A 113 -28.42 -33.47 -17.89
CA ASP A 113 -29.88 -33.41 -17.76
C ASP A 113 -30.38 -32.13 -17.06
N LEU A 114 -29.53 -31.50 -16.25
CA LEU A 114 -29.82 -30.23 -15.52
C LEU A 114 -29.34 -29.02 -16.31
N THR A 115 -28.19 -29.14 -17.01
CA THR A 115 -27.57 -28.02 -17.69
C THR A 115 -28.09 -27.79 -19.09
N GLY A 116 -28.63 -28.85 -19.74
CA GLY A 116 -29.09 -28.80 -21.12
C GLY A 116 -27.97 -28.69 -22.17
N VAL A 117 -26.71 -28.75 -21.76
CA VAL A 117 -25.53 -28.61 -22.63
C VAL A 117 -25.21 -29.95 -23.29
N THR A 118 -24.91 -29.92 -24.56
CA THR A 118 -24.57 -31.13 -25.35
C THR A 118 -23.11 -31.54 -25.18
N ASP A 119 -22.80 -32.81 -25.49
CA ASP A 119 -21.43 -33.32 -25.45
C ASP A 119 -20.53 -32.56 -26.46
N GLU A 120 -21.08 -32.16 -27.61
CA GLU A 120 -20.40 -31.39 -28.66
C GLU A 120 -20.03 -29.99 -28.18
N GLU A 121 -20.93 -29.32 -27.46
CA GLU A 121 -20.67 -27.99 -26.89
C GLU A 121 -19.60 -28.05 -25.78
N ILE A 122 -19.64 -29.11 -24.97
CA ILE A 122 -18.61 -29.32 -23.93
C ILE A 122 -17.22 -29.55 -24.54
N GLU A 123 -17.15 -30.40 -25.56
CA GLU A 123 -15.87 -30.65 -26.25
C GLU A 123 -15.37 -29.42 -27.01
N ALA A 124 -16.25 -28.63 -27.60
CA ALA A 124 -15.88 -27.34 -28.20
C ALA A 124 -15.30 -26.40 -27.17
N ALA A 125 -15.94 -26.24 -26.01
CA ALA A 125 -15.47 -25.39 -24.91
C ALA A 125 -14.15 -25.88 -24.29
N ARG A 126 -13.92 -27.18 -24.26
CA ARG A 126 -12.68 -27.79 -23.77
C ARG A 126 -11.49 -27.42 -24.65
N ASN A 127 -11.70 -27.39 -25.96
CA ASN A 127 -10.68 -27.12 -26.98
C ASN A 127 -10.59 -25.61 -27.35
N GLU A 128 -11.45 -24.77 -26.81
CA GLU A 128 -11.44 -23.33 -27.04
C GLU A 128 -10.19 -22.71 -26.42
N GLU A 129 -9.41 -22.00 -27.24
CA GLU A 129 -8.32 -21.13 -26.77
C GLU A 129 -8.94 -19.84 -26.22
N VAL A 130 -8.94 -19.71 -24.90
CA VAL A 130 -9.51 -18.53 -24.25
C VAL A 130 -8.49 -17.40 -24.25
N ILE A 131 -8.90 -16.28 -24.82
CA ILE A 131 -8.08 -15.06 -24.87
C ILE A 131 -8.46 -14.19 -23.68
N TYR A 132 -7.52 -14.01 -22.77
CA TYR A 132 -7.70 -13.07 -21.65
C TYR A 132 -7.44 -11.64 -22.12
N SER A 133 -8.20 -10.73 -21.54
CA SER A 133 -8.02 -9.29 -21.79
C SER A 133 -6.63 -8.84 -21.33
N ASP A 134 -5.91 -8.17 -22.21
CA ASP A 134 -4.68 -7.45 -21.86
C ASP A 134 -4.97 -6.17 -21.04
N LYS A 135 -6.24 -5.88 -20.81
CA LYS A 135 -6.65 -4.83 -19.90
C LYS A 135 -6.36 -5.28 -18.45
N VAL A 136 -5.09 -5.31 -18.09
CA VAL A 136 -4.72 -5.08 -16.70
C VAL A 136 -5.58 -3.89 -16.28
N ILE A 137 -6.37 -4.03 -15.21
CA ILE A 137 -7.05 -2.87 -14.64
C ILE A 137 -5.92 -1.86 -14.46
N ASP A 138 -5.89 -0.85 -15.33
CA ASP A 138 -4.87 0.20 -15.30
C ASP A 138 -5.15 1.04 -14.05
N ILE A 139 -4.79 0.48 -12.90
CA ILE A 139 -4.88 1.18 -11.63
C ILE A 139 -3.81 2.25 -11.71
N LYS A 140 -4.25 3.46 -12.01
CA LYS A 140 -3.40 4.63 -11.94
C LYS A 140 -2.97 4.85 -10.50
N ALA A 141 -1.68 5.10 -10.29
CA ALA A 141 -1.11 5.29 -8.95
C ALA A 141 -1.42 4.15 -7.96
N PRO A 142 -1.09 2.87 -8.27
CA PRO A 142 -1.57 1.72 -7.48
C PRO A 142 -1.16 1.80 -6.02
N HIS A 143 0.05 2.26 -5.67
CA HIS A 143 0.47 2.43 -4.28
C HIS A 143 -0.41 3.40 -3.50
N PHE A 144 -0.82 4.52 -4.13
CA PHE A 144 -1.72 5.48 -3.51
C PHE A 144 -3.13 4.90 -3.37
N VAL A 145 -3.64 4.21 -4.39
CA VAL A 145 -4.97 3.58 -4.37
C VAL A 145 -5.07 2.55 -3.24
N PHE A 146 -4.08 1.65 -3.12
CA PHE A 146 -4.09 0.65 -2.06
C PHE A 146 -3.83 1.25 -0.67
N TYR A 147 -3.06 2.32 -0.57
CA TYR A 147 -2.93 3.09 0.67
C TYR A 147 -4.28 3.68 1.12
N VAL A 148 -5.01 4.34 0.21
CA VAL A 148 -6.35 4.87 0.47
C VAL A 148 -7.33 3.74 0.82
N LYS A 149 -7.30 2.62 0.07
CA LYS A 149 -8.13 1.45 0.41
C LYS A 149 -7.89 0.98 1.84
N GLN A 150 -6.63 0.90 2.28
CA GLN A 150 -6.31 0.50 3.65
C GLN A 150 -6.87 1.47 4.69
N LEU A 151 -6.75 2.79 4.48
CA LEU A 151 -7.34 3.79 5.37
C LEU A 151 -8.86 3.63 5.50
N LEU A 152 -9.54 3.35 4.38
CA LEU A 152 -10.98 3.11 4.37
C LEU A 152 -11.34 1.81 5.10
N VAL A 153 -10.56 0.75 4.92
CA VAL A 153 -10.77 -0.53 5.62
C VAL A 153 -10.60 -0.36 7.13
N ASP A 154 -9.59 0.41 7.56
CA ASP A 154 -9.34 0.69 8.98
C ASP A 154 -10.48 1.52 9.61
N GLU A 155 -11.15 2.38 8.84
CA GLU A 155 -12.22 3.25 9.32
C GLU A 155 -13.62 2.62 9.20
N TYR A 156 -13.92 1.96 8.08
CA TYR A 156 -15.27 1.47 7.75
C TYR A 156 -15.40 -0.06 7.76
N GLY A 157 -14.31 -0.79 7.85
CA GLY A 157 -14.27 -2.25 7.71
C GLY A 157 -14.26 -2.72 6.25
N ILE A 158 -13.72 -3.93 6.05
CA ILE A 158 -13.47 -4.50 4.71
C ILE A 158 -14.77 -4.67 3.90
N ASP A 159 -15.85 -5.15 4.51
CA ASP A 159 -17.10 -5.41 3.80
C ASP A 159 -17.74 -4.14 3.25
N ARG A 160 -17.70 -3.04 4.01
CA ARG A 160 -18.25 -1.76 3.54
C ARG A 160 -17.41 -1.16 2.42
N VAL A 161 -16.10 -1.33 2.46
CA VAL A 161 -15.19 -0.84 1.40
C VAL A 161 -15.37 -1.63 0.10
N GLU A 162 -15.52 -2.96 0.20
CA GLU A 162 -15.58 -3.81 -0.98
C GLU A 162 -17.00 -3.94 -1.57
N ARG A 163 -18.05 -3.79 -0.77
CA ARG A 163 -19.44 -4.01 -1.18
C ARG A 163 -20.34 -2.78 -1.05
N GLY A 164 -19.90 -1.77 -0.32
CA GLY A 164 -20.71 -0.61 0.01
C GLY A 164 -20.88 0.41 -1.13
N GLY A 165 -20.25 0.21 -2.28
CA GLY A 165 -20.35 1.12 -3.43
C GLY A 165 -19.81 2.52 -3.11
N LEU A 166 -18.79 2.62 -2.26
CA LEU A 166 -18.21 3.89 -1.84
C LEU A 166 -17.59 4.65 -3.01
N LYS A 167 -17.93 5.93 -3.11
CA LYS A 167 -17.29 6.89 -4.00
C LYS A 167 -16.34 7.76 -3.19
N VAL A 168 -15.05 7.65 -3.47
CA VAL A 168 -13.98 8.30 -2.70
C VAL A 168 -13.33 9.39 -3.54
N THR A 169 -13.36 10.63 -3.04
CA THR A 169 -12.60 11.74 -3.60
C THR A 169 -11.31 11.87 -2.82
N THR A 170 -10.17 11.76 -3.52
CA THR A 170 -8.84 11.75 -2.91
C THR A 170 -8.08 13.05 -3.16
N THR A 171 -6.92 13.20 -2.52
CA THR A 171 -6.01 14.34 -2.71
C THR A 171 -5.06 14.17 -3.89
N LEU A 172 -5.06 13.01 -4.56
CA LEU A 172 -4.12 12.70 -5.63
C LEU A 172 -4.22 13.74 -6.76
N ASP A 173 -3.10 14.38 -7.09
CA ASP A 173 -2.92 15.12 -8.34
C ASP A 173 -2.24 14.20 -9.36
N TYR A 174 -3.01 13.76 -10.36
CA TYR A 174 -2.52 12.76 -11.30
C TYR A 174 -1.36 13.27 -12.15
N SER A 175 -1.29 14.56 -12.45
CA SER A 175 -0.17 15.15 -13.17
C SER A 175 1.12 15.13 -12.34
N THR A 176 1.01 15.43 -11.06
CA THR A 176 2.12 15.34 -10.10
C THR A 176 2.56 13.89 -9.90
N GLN A 177 1.60 12.95 -9.85
CA GLN A 177 1.89 11.52 -9.75
C GLN A 177 2.71 11.02 -10.94
N GLN A 178 2.31 11.35 -12.17
CA GLN A 178 3.06 10.96 -13.37
C GLN A 178 4.49 11.49 -13.36
N ILE A 179 4.68 12.76 -12.98
CA ILE A 179 6.02 13.34 -12.83
C ILE A 179 6.84 12.58 -11.78
N ALA A 180 6.21 12.26 -10.63
CA ALA A 180 6.88 11.52 -9.55
C ALA A 180 7.32 10.11 -10.01
N GLU A 181 6.47 9.39 -10.74
CA GLU A 181 6.79 8.07 -11.32
C GLU A 181 7.97 8.16 -12.31
N GLU A 182 7.93 9.14 -13.22
CA GLU A 182 9.04 9.37 -14.15
C GLU A 182 10.35 9.68 -13.44
N GLU A 183 10.33 10.53 -12.41
CA GLU A 183 11.54 10.93 -11.68
C GLU A 183 12.09 9.79 -10.81
N VAL A 184 11.24 8.94 -10.22
CA VAL A 184 11.68 7.71 -9.55
C VAL A 184 12.37 6.78 -10.54
N GLN A 185 11.77 6.54 -11.72
CA GLN A 185 12.35 5.71 -12.77
C GLN A 185 13.71 6.26 -13.22
N LYS A 186 13.80 7.56 -13.53
CA LYS A 186 15.06 8.22 -13.91
C LYS A 186 16.12 8.12 -12.81
N GLY A 187 15.72 8.30 -11.55
CA GLY A 187 16.60 8.19 -10.39
C GLY A 187 17.22 6.80 -10.27
N VAL A 188 16.41 5.76 -10.39
CA VAL A 188 16.85 4.36 -10.36
C VAL A 188 17.76 4.06 -11.55
N ASP A 189 17.39 4.47 -12.78
CA ASP A 189 18.20 4.25 -13.98
C ASP A 189 19.59 4.89 -13.88
N ASN A 190 19.65 6.11 -13.36
CA ASN A 190 20.93 6.82 -13.17
C ASN A 190 21.81 6.16 -12.08
N ALA A 191 21.19 5.49 -11.12
CA ALA A 191 21.85 4.87 -9.98
C ALA A 191 22.13 3.37 -10.16
N LYS A 192 21.71 2.75 -11.27
CA LYS A 192 21.91 1.30 -11.55
C LYS A 192 23.36 0.84 -11.40
N LYS A 193 24.32 1.69 -11.81
CA LYS A 193 25.78 1.41 -11.62
C LYS A 193 26.19 1.25 -10.15
N ASN A 194 25.39 1.74 -9.22
CA ASN A 194 25.61 1.65 -7.79
C ASN A 194 24.75 0.53 -7.13
N ASN A 195 24.21 -0.39 -7.94
CA ASN A 195 23.31 -1.47 -7.52
C ASN A 195 21.98 -0.96 -6.89
N VAL A 196 21.52 0.22 -7.27
CA VAL A 196 20.19 0.70 -6.91
C VAL A 196 19.17 0.12 -7.90
N ASN A 197 18.18 -0.61 -7.39
CA ASN A 197 17.19 -1.31 -8.22
C ASN A 197 15.77 -0.82 -7.95
N ASN A 198 15.54 -0.07 -6.89
CA ASN A 198 14.21 0.43 -6.53
C ASN A 198 14.32 1.85 -5.95
N GLY A 199 13.16 2.55 -5.93
CA GLY A 199 13.04 3.89 -5.39
C GLY A 199 11.60 4.21 -5.03
N ALA A 200 11.41 5.20 -4.17
CA ALA A 200 10.10 5.66 -3.73
C ALA A 200 10.06 7.19 -3.63
N MET A 201 8.87 7.77 -3.77
CA MET A 201 8.64 9.20 -3.64
C MET A 201 7.28 9.50 -3.02
N VAL A 202 7.24 10.51 -2.15
CA VAL A 202 6.01 11.13 -1.65
C VAL A 202 6.07 12.62 -1.95
N VAL A 203 5.00 13.16 -2.52
CA VAL A 203 4.83 14.60 -2.73
C VAL A 203 3.66 15.09 -1.90
N MET A 204 3.87 16.13 -1.10
CA MET A 204 2.86 16.68 -0.20
C MET A 204 2.71 18.19 -0.38
N ASP A 205 1.50 18.70 -0.17
CA ASP A 205 1.28 20.14 -0.05
C ASP A 205 1.59 20.57 1.40
N PRO A 206 2.59 21.43 1.60
CA PRO A 206 2.97 21.88 2.96
C PRO A 206 1.92 22.75 3.64
N ASN A 207 0.93 23.29 2.91
CA ASN A 207 -0.06 24.23 3.46
C ASN A 207 -1.31 23.53 4.03
N ASN A 208 -1.50 22.24 3.77
CA ASN A 208 -2.70 21.50 4.18
C ASN A 208 -2.46 20.01 4.51
N GLY A 209 -1.23 19.48 4.33
CA GLY A 209 -0.88 18.09 4.61
C GLY A 209 -1.38 17.07 3.58
N GLN A 210 -1.89 17.51 2.43
CA GLN A 210 -2.41 16.62 1.38
C GLN A 210 -1.29 15.86 0.68
N VAL A 211 -1.48 14.54 0.51
CA VAL A 211 -0.61 13.68 -0.31
C VAL A 211 -1.02 13.83 -1.76
N LEU A 212 -0.20 14.52 -2.56
CA LEU A 212 -0.45 14.80 -3.97
C LEU A 212 0.05 13.68 -4.90
N ALA A 213 1.11 12.97 -4.49
CA ALA A 213 1.62 11.80 -5.20
C ALA A 213 2.27 10.80 -4.23
N MET A 214 2.17 9.52 -4.55
CA MET A 214 2.77 8.42 -3.79
C MET A 214 3.26 7.33 -4.75
N VAL A 215 4.57 7.19 -4.84
CA VAL A 215 5.26 6.17 -5.62
C VAL A 215 6.00 5.26 -4.65
N GLY A 216 5.50 4.05 -4.43
CA GLY A 216 6.04 3.14 -3.43
C GLY A 216 7.14 2.21 -3.95
N SER A 217 7.23 2.04 -5.26
CA SER A 217 8.29 1.30 -5.95
C SER A 217 8.44 1.83 -7.37
N VAL A 218 9.55 1.49 -8.03
CA VAL A 218 9.80 1.88 -9.44
C VAL A 218 8.81 1.24 -10.41
N ASP A 219 8.30 0.06 -10.09
CA ASP A 219 7.32 -0.68 -10.91
C ASP A 219 6.46 -1.55 -10.00
N TYR A 220 5.20 -1.13 -9.79
CA TYR A 220 4.25 -1.85 -8.93
C TYR A 220 4.01 -3.30 -9.39
N TRP A 221 4.01 -3.53 -10.71
CA TRP A 221 3.67 -4.82 -11.28
C TRP A 221 4.85 -5.80 -11.36
N ASN A 222 6.05 -5.33 -11.08
CA ASN A 222 7.26 -6.17 -11.05
C ASN A 222 7.39 -6.91 -9.72
N THR A 223 6.74 -8.06 -9.62
CA THR A 223 6.80 -8.98 -8.47
C THR A 223 7.79 -10.13 -8.67
N GLU A 224 8.34 -10.28 -9.87
CA GLU A 224 9.29 -11.35 -10.21
C GLU A 224 10.72 -11.04 -9.75
N ASP A 225 11.13 -9.77 -9.77
CA ASP A 225 12.45 -9.35 -9.30
C ASP A 225 12.39 -9.04 -7.79
N PRO A 226 12.97 -9.92 -6.91
CA PRO A 226 12.94 -9.71 -5.46
C PRO A 226 13.72 -8.47 -5.00
N ARG A 227 14.48 -7.82 -5.89
CA ARG A 227 15.17 -6.56 -5.62
C ARG A 227 14.23 -5.35 -5.79
N VAL A 228 13.12 -5.53 -6.49
CA VAL A 228 12.07 -4.52 -6.67
C VAL A 228 10.91 -4.78 -5.73
N ASP A 229 10.36 -6.01 -5.74
CA ASP A 229 9.18 -6.41 -4.97
C ASP A 229 8.06 -5.36 -5.07
N GLY A 230 7.59 -5.17 -6.32
CA GLY A 230 6.85 -3.99 -6.76
C GLY A 230 5.62 -3.65 -5.92
N ASN A 231 4.94 -4.65 -5.36
CA ASN A 231 3.74 -4.42 -4.54
C ASN A 231 4.06 -3.85 -3.14
N VAL A 232 5.32 -3.93 -2.68
CA VAL A 232 5.70 -3.36 -1.39
C VAL A 232 5.69 -1.84 -1.47
N ASN A 233 4.81 -1.20 -0.72
CA ASN A 233 4.78 0.25 -0.62
C ASN A 233 5.87 0.76 0.34
N ILE A 234 7.02 1.16 -0.21
CA ILE A 234 8.17 1.66 0.57
C ILE A 234 7.80 2.96 1.30
N THR A 235 6.83 3.75 0.82
CA THR A 235 6.49 5.03 1.44
C THR A 235 5.90 4.90 2.84
N VAL A 236 5.26 3.77 3.15
CA VAL A 236 4.69 3.44 4.46
C VAL A 236 5.47 2.32 5.19
N SER A 237 6.50 1.78 4.56
CA SER A 237 7.40 0.82 5.19
C SER A 237 8.49 1.54 5.98
N ARG A 238 8.81 1.03 7.18
CA ARG A 238 9.87 1.63 8.00
C ARG A 238 11.24 1.42 7.37
N ARG A 239 12.00 2.50 7.23
CA ARG A 239 13.35 2.54 6.65
C ARG A 239 14.20 3.56 7.37
N GLN A 240 15.52 3.37 7.29
CA GLN A 240 16.50 4.33 7.80
C GLN A 240 16.61 5.51 6.83
N MET A 241 16.32 6.71 7.32
CA MET A 241 16.33 7.94 6.51
C MET A 241 17.71 8.55 6.33
N GLY A 242 18.71 8.01 7.01
CA GLY A 242 20.09 8.51 6.89
C GLY A 242 20.21 9.98 7.27
N SER A 243 21.09 10.70 6.57
CA SER A 243 21.40 12.10 6.87
C SER A 243 20.25 13.08 6.68
N SER A 244 19.13 12.69 6.09
CA SER A 244 17.96 13.55 5.96
C SER A 244 17.27 13.81 7.30
N ILE A 245 17.56 13.04 8.35
CA ILE A 245 17.11 13.30 9.72
C ILE A 245 17.81 14.50 10.39
N LYS A 246 19.00 14.89 9.93
CA LYS A 246 19.83 15.93 10.59
C LYS A 246 19.15 17.28 10.79
N PRO A 247 18.30 17.79 9.86
CA PRO A 247 17.57 19.03 10.12
C PRO A 247 16.77 19.01 11.42
N PHE A 248 16.19 17.87 11.80
CA PHE A 248 15.41 17.73 13.03
C PHE A 248 16.30 17.64 14.28
N VAL A 249 17.53 17.13 14.17
CA VAL A 249 18.53 17.22 15.24
C VAL A 249 18.89 18.67 15.52
N TYR A 250 19.15 19.46 14.48
CA TYR A 250 19.44 20.89 14.62
C TYR A 250 18.20 21.70 15.01
N LEU A 251 17.00 21.32 14.57
CA LEU A 251 15.75 21.91 15.04
C LEU A 251 15.61 21.75 16.56
N THR A 252 15.91 20.56 17.09
CA THR A 252 15.91 20.33 18.55
C THR A 252 16.86 21.27 19.27
N ALA A 253 18.05 21.50 18.72
CA ALA A 253 18.98 22.46 19.29
C ALA A 253 18.41 23.89 19.27
N ILE A 254 17.79 24.29 18.17
CA ILE A 254 17.17 25.62 18.03
C ILE A 254 16.02 25.79 19.03
N THR A 255 15.17 24.78 19.26
CA THR A 255 14.10 24.85 20.28
C THR A 255 14.62 24.99 21.71
N GLN A 256 15.88 24.59 21.95
CA GLN A 256 16.56 24.77 23.23
C GLN A 256 17.35 26.11 23.35
N GLY A 257 17.22 27.02 22.37
CA GLY A 257 17.82 28.33 22.37
C GLY A 257 19.20 28.42 21.69
N TYR A 258 19.68 27.34 21.09
CA TYR A 258 20.87 27.37 20.24
C TYR A 258 20.56 27.98 18.89
N GLY A 259 21.53 28.68 18.28
CA GLY A 259 21.33 29.29 16.96
C GLY A 259 22.10 28.62 15.84
N PRO A 260 21.80 28.97 14.57
CA PRO A 260 22.54 28.45 13.41
C PRO A 260 24.06 28.79 13.46
N TRP A 261 24.44 29.76 14.26
CA TRP A 261 25.84 30.19 14.48
C TRP A 261 26.53 29.44 15.62
N THR A 262 25.79 28.60 16.39
CA THR A 262 26.39 27.82 17.49
C THR A 262 27.49 26.94 16.93
N GLU A 263 28.62 26.86 17.66
CA GLU A 263 29.74 26.03 17.26
C GLU A 263 29.36 24.54 17.32
N ALA A 264 29.66 23.83 16.23
CA ALA A 264 29.47 22.38 16.07
C ALA A 264 30.84 21.83 15.64
N PRO A 265 31.61 21.22 16.53
CA PRO A 265 32.96 20.78 16.23
C PRO A 265 32.98 19.55 15.33
N ASP A 266 33.80 19.60 14.29
CA ASP A 266 34.11 18.50 13.39
C ASP A 266 35.57 18.07 13.58
N LEU A 267 35.85 17.50 14.76
CA LEU A 267 37.20 17.17 15.21
C LEU A 267 37.36 15.68 15.46
N GLU A 268 38.52 15.15 15.13
CA GLU A 268 38.88 13.74 15.32
C GLU A 268 38.92 13.31 16.78
N GLN A 269 39.27 14.27 17.67
CA GLN A 269 39.49 14.01 19.09
C GLN A 269 38.19 13.93 19.91
N ILE A 270 37.02 14.17 19.28
CA ILE A 270 35.75 14.08 20.00
C ILE A 270 35.35 12.62 20.09
N THR A 271 35.12 12.16 21.31
CA THR A 271 34.67 10.81 21.61
C THR A 271 33.24 10.79 22.13
N PHE A 272 32.49 9.75 21.76
CA PHE A 272 31.09 9.53 22.16
C PHE A 272 30.98 8.18 22.88
N GLY A 273 31.74 8.00 23.95
CA GLY A 273 31.88 6.70 24.62
C GLY A 273 32.57 5.68 23.71
N THR A 274 31.87 4.59 23.40
CA THR A 274 32.35 3.55 22.45
C THR A 274 31.95 3.84 21.00
N TYR A 275 31.14 4.87 20.75
CA TYR A 275 30.68 5.22 19.41
C TYR A 275 31.64 6.19 18.74
N ASP A 276 32.13 5.83 17.54
CA ASP A 276 33.13 6.60 16.78
C ASP A 276 32.57 6.92 15.37
N PRO A 277 31.75 8.00 15.24
CA PRO A 277 31.18 8.37 13.96
C PRO A 277 32.27 8.90 13.01
N LYS A 278 32.26 8.41 11.77
CA LYS A 278 33.13 8.93 10.70
C LYS A 278 32.32 9.79 9.74
N ASN A 279 32.93 10.86 9.25
CA ASN A 279 32.37 11.60 8.13
C ASN A 279 32.45 10.80 6.83
N TRP A 280 31.53 11.07 5.91
CA TRP A 280 31.40 10.34 4.64
C TRP A 280 32.67 10.38 3.76
N ASP A 281 33.49 11.42 3.89
CA ASP A 281 34.74 11.64 3.17
C ASP A 281 35.99 11.28 4.01
N ALA A 282 35.80 10.74 5.20
CA ALA A 282 36.84 10.40 6.18
C ALA A 282 37.73 11.60 6.58
N LYS A 283 37.24 12.84 6.45
CA LYS A 283 37.95 14.07 6.81
C LYS A 283 37.23 14.83 7.88
N ASN A 284 37.95 15.62 8.66
CA ASN A 284 37.41 16.59 9.62
C ASN A 284 37.70 18.01 9.16
N MET A 285 36.76 18.92 9.38
CA MET A 285 36.81 20.30 8.87
C MET A 285 37.08 21.31 10.00
N GLY A 286 37.35 20.85 11.22
CA GLY A 286 37.63 21.71 12.37
C GLY A 286 36.37 22.30 13.01
N LEU A 287 36.52 23.43 13.72
CA LEU A 287 35.38 24.15 14.29
C LEU A 287 34.55 24.79 13.19
N MET A 288 33.23 24.59 13.26
CA MET A 288 32.31 25.19 12.31
C MET A 288 30.98 25.57 12.97
N THR A 289 30.15 26.32 12.30
CA THR A 289 28.80 26.61 12.77
C THR A 289 27.83 25.47 12.49
N ALA A 290 26.78 25.33 13.29
CA ALA A 290 25.69 24.37 13.07
C ALA A 290 25.10 24.46 11.62
N ARG A 291 24.94 25.70 11.10
CA ARG A 291 24.52 25.92 9.70
C ARG A 291 25.50 25.28 8.74
N LYS A 292 26.79 25.48 8.87
CA LYS A 292 27.80 24.92 7.99
C LYS A 292 27.85 23.40 8.10
N ALA A 293 27.76 22.88 9.33
CA ALA A 293 27.73 21.44 9.60
C ALA A 293 26.54 20.74 8.91
N LEU A 294 25.35 21.34 8.93
CA LEU A 294 24.17 20.85 8.25
C LEU A 294 24.34 20.89 6.72
N VAL A 295 24.79 22.03 6.15
CA VAL A 295 25.01 22.21 4.71
C VAL A 295 25.97 21.16 4.13
N TYR A 296 27.04 20.85 4.85
CA TYR A 296 28.01 19.82 4.43
C TYR A 296 27.64 18.41 4.92
N SER A 297 26.48 18.27 5.55
CA SER A 297 25.99 16.97 6.07
C SER A 297 27.03 16.23 6.93
N ARG A 298 27.76 16.98 7.81
CA ARG A 298 28.82 16.38 8.63
C ARG A 298 28.24 15.47 9.70
N ASN A 299 28.86 14.30 9.89
CA ASN A 299 28.39 13.30 10.84
C ASN A 299 28.80 13.62 12.28
N VAL A 300 30.08 13.94 12.51
CA VAL A 300 30.62 14.23 13.85
C VAL A 300 29.87 15.41 14.51
N PRO A 301 29.67 16.56 13.83
CA PRO A 301 28.86 17.66 14.39
C PRO A 301 27.40 17.30 14.68
N ALA A 302 26.77 16.47 13.84
CA ALA A 302 25.37 16.05 14.07
C ALA A 302 25.26 15.18 15.33
N VAL A 303 26.17 14.22 15.51
CA VAL A 303 26.24 13.36 16.68
C VAL A 303 26.56 14.19 17.94
N TYR A 304 27.48 15.15 17.85
CA TYR A 304 27.77 16.08 18.93
C TYR A 304 26.53 16.88 19.31
N THR A 305 25.79 17.39 18.33
CA THR A 305 24.56 18.16 18.59
C THR A 305 23.51 17.27 19.26
N LEU A 306 23.31 16.03 18.81
CA LEU A 306 22.37 15.10 19.45
C LEU A 306 22.78 14.79 20.90
N GLN A 307 24.08 14.57 21.17
CA GLN A 307 24.58 14.36 22.53
C GLN A 307 24.29 15.57 23.42
N MET A 308 24.48 16.79 22.91
CA MET A 308 24.26 18.04 23.62
C MET A 308 22.78 18.24 23.96
N VAL A 309 21.88 18.02 23.02
CA VAL A 309 20.44 18.24 23.21
C VAL A 309 19.74 17.09 23.92
N GLY A 310 20.31 15.88 23.84
CA GLY A 310 19.77 14.66 24.41
C GLY A 310 18.75 13.93 23.48
N ILE A 311 18.83 12.59 23.47
CA ILE A 311 17.97 11.73 22.63
C ILE A 311 16.50 11.94 22.95
N ASP A 312 16.10 12.01 24.22
CA ASP A 312 14.70 12.19 24.62
C ASP A 312 14.10 13.51 24.08
N ASN A 313 14.89 14.59 24.06
CA ASN A 313 14.41 15.85 23.51
C ASN A 313 14.30 15.81 21.98
N PHE A 314 15.22 15.11 21.33
CA PHE A 314 15.13 14.87 19.90
C PHE A 314 13.87 14.05 19.54
N LEU A 315 13.58 12.96 20.28
CA LEU A 315 12.39 12.15 20.07
C LEU A 315 11.11 12.95 20.26
N LYS A 316 11.04 13.84 21.27
CA LYS A 316 9.92 14.77 21.44
C LYS A 316 9.78 15.74 20.27
N THR A 317 10.90 16.27 19.75
CA THR A 317 10.87 17.14 18.57
C THR A 317 10.38 16.36 17.34
N ALA A 318 10.88 15.14 17.12
CA ALA A 318 10.47 14.27 16.03
C ALA A 318 8.95 13.97 16.08
N GLU A 319 8.43 13.60 17.26
CA GLU A 319 7.00 13.37 17.48
C GLU A 319 6.17 14.65 17.21
N SER A 320 6.66 15.82 17.65
CA SER A 320 5.97 17.09 17.45
C SER A 320 5.81 17.49 15.99
N VAL A 321 6.73 17.08 15.12
CA VAL A 321 6.66 17.31 13.67
C VAL A 321 6.01 16.16 12.89
N GLY A 322 5.60 15.08 13.58
CA GLY A 322 4.84 13.97 12.98
C GLY A 322 5.62 12.68 12.73
N ILE A 323 6.89 12.58 13.15
CA ILE A 323 7.65 11.32 13.11
C ILE A 323 7.30 10.52 14.37
N THR A 324 6.36 9.59 14.25
CA THR A 324 5.84 8.78 15.37
C THR A 324 6.43 7.37 15.40
N SER A 325 7.01 6.91 14.31
CA SER A 325 7.63 5.59 14.20
C SER A 325 8.84 5.40 15.12
N LEU A 326 9.48 6.48 15.57
CA LEU A 326 10.62 6.44 16.50
C LEU A 326 10.15 6.25 17.96
N SER A 327 9.39 5.21 18.24
CA SER A 327 8.73 4.98 19.53
C SER A 327 9.55 4.17 20.55
N ASP A 328 10.55 3.39 20.10
CA ASP A 328 11.39 2.57 20.98
C ASP A 328 12.52 3.40 21.64
N LYS A 329 12.16 4.08 22.74
CA LYS A 329 13.08 4.96 23.46
C LYS A 329 14.28 4.24 24.08
N ALA A 330 14.18 2.95 24.36
CA ALA A 330 15.21 2.19 25.07
C ALA A 330 16.34 1.69 24.15
N GLY A 331 16.10 1.61 22.85
CA GLY A 331 17.03 1.04 21.86
C GLY A 331 17.91 2.06 21.14
N TYR A 332 17.66 3.38 21.30
CA TYR A 332 18.35 4.39 20.51
C TYR A 332 19.64 4.92 21.15
N GLY A 333 20.69 4.97 20.33
CA GLY A 333 21.97 5.60 20.66
C GLY A 333 22.20 6.87 19.82
N LEU A 334 23.41 7.43 19.93
CA LEU A 334 23.80 8.66 19.21
C LEU A 334 23.84 8.49 17.68
N SER A 335 23.87 7.27 17.17
CA SER A 335 23.72 6.98 15.72
C SER A 335 22.39 7.47 15.16
N LEU A 336 21.38 7.71 16.02
CA LEU A 336 20.09 8.29 15.64
C LEU A 336 20.26 9.65 14.93
N ALA A 337 21.31 10.44 15.26
CA ALA A 337 21.65 11.66 14.54
C ALA A 337 21.98 11.45 13.05
N LEU A 338 22.27 10.21 12.67
CA LEU A 338 22.61 9.83 11.31
C LEU A 338 21.49 9.02 10.62
N GLY A 339 20.30 8.96 11.26
CA GLY A 339 19.12 8.29 10.74
C GLY A 339 19.15 6.77 10.84
N SER A 340 19.77 6.22 11.90
CA SER A 340 19.75 4.78 12.18
C SER A 340 18.40 4.29 12.73
N GLY A 341 17.53 5.18 13.19
CA GLY A 341 16.15 4.86 13.53
C GLY A 341 15.33 4.66 12.25
N GLU A 342 14.35 3.76 12.35
CA GLU A 342 13.47 3.44 11.21
C GLU A 342 12.16 4.20 11.34
N GLU A 343 11.82 4.94 10.30
CA GLU A 343 10.58 5.70 10.14
C GLU A 343 10.02 5.50 8.73
N THR A 344 8.78 5.94 8.48
CA THR A 344 8.20 5.86 7.14
C THR A 344 8.58 7.10 6.32
N LEU A 345 8.73 6.94 5.01
CA LEU A 345 8.97 8.07 4.12
C LEU A 345 7.82 9.08 4.18
N LEU A 346 6.59 8.62 4.39
CA LEU A 346 5.40 9.45 4.53
C LEU A 346 5.49 10.37 5.77
N GLU A 347 5.86 9.82 6.95
CA GLU A 347 6.10 10.62 8.16
C GLU A 347 7.25 11.60 7.97
N HIS A 348 8.32 11.15 7.32
CA HIS A 348 9.48 12.00 7.04
C HIS A 348 9.10 13.17 6.12
N ALA A 349 8.37 12.92 5.04
CA ALA A 349 7.86 13.96 4.15
C ALA A 349 6.93 14.94 4.89
N ALA A 350 6.02 14.42 5.73
CA ALA A 350 5.13 15.25 6.55
C ALA A 350 5.92 16.15 7.52
N ALA A 351 6.97 15.62 8.14
CA ALA A 351 7.84 16.42 9.01
C ALA A 351 8.56 17.55 8.24
N TYR A 352 8.96 17.31 7.00
CA TYR A 352 9.53 18.35 6.15
C TYR A 352 8.53 19.44 5.75
N THR A 353 7.21 19.12 5.66
CA THR A 353 6.19 20.16 5.42
C THR A 353 6.16 21.20 6.54
N VAL A 354 6.42 20.78 7.79
CA VAL A 354 6.50 21.69 8.95
C VAL A 354 7.64 22.70 8.79
N LEU A 355 8.77 22.26 8.24
CA LEU A 355 9.90 23.18 7.94
C LEU A 355 9.55 24.11 6.79
N ALA A 356 8.83 23.62 5.77
CA ALA A 356 8.51 24.38 4.56
C ALA A 356 7.47 25.48 4.81
N ASN A 357 6.53 25.27 5.74
CA ASN A 357 5.42 26.19 6.01
C ASN A 357 5.64 27.11 7.22
N GLY A 358 6.85 27.14 7.78
CA GLY A 358 7.19 28.02 8.90
C GLY A 358 6.80 27.49 10.28
N GLY A 359 6.55 26.17 10.42
CA GLY A 359 6.40 25.50 11.72
C GLY A 359 5.00 24.99 12.05
N THR A 360 4.07 24.99 11.08
CA THR A 360 2.72 24.46 11.30
C THR A 360 2.67 22.99 10.89
N LYS A 361 2.25 22.11 11.81
CA LYS A 361 1.97 20.71 11.52
C LYS A 361 0.53 20.56 11.03
N TYR A 362 0.35 19.92 9.87
CA TYR A 362 -0.93 19.44 9.38
C TYR A 362 -0.99 17.93 9.48
N ASP A 363 -2.18 17.38 9.65
CA ASP A 363 -2.39 15.95 9.56
C ASP A 363 -2.26 15.47 8.11
N VAL A 364 -1.65 14.30 7.93
CA VAL A 364 -1.51 13.68 6.62
C VAL A 364 -2.89 13.34 6.08
N THR A 365 -3.23 13.90 4.93
CA THR A 365 -4.55 13.76 4.31
C THR A 365 -4.41 13.13 2.92
N ALA A 366 -5.11 12.02 2.69
CA ALA A 366 -5.20 11.35 1.39
C ALA A 366 -6.64 11.29 0.86
N ILE A 367 -7.64 11.46 1.73
CA ILE A 367 -9.07 11.39 1.43
C ILE A 367 -9.71 12.74 1.70
N LEU A 368 -10.42 13.29 0.71
CA LEU A 368 -11.17 14.55 0.84
C LEU A 368 -12.64 14.31 1.14
N LYS A 369 -13.22 13.25 0.58
CA LYS A 369 -14.64 12.94 0.74
C LYS A 369 -14.90 11.46 0.50
N VAL A 370 -15.81 10.88 1.28
CA VAL A 370 -16.36 9.54 1.06
C VAL A 370 -17.88 9.70 0.95
N GLU A 371 -18.46 9.12 -0.08
CA GLU A 371 -19.91 9.10 -0.31
C GLU A 371 -20.35 7.65 -0.47
N ASP A 372 -21.47 7.29 0.10
CA ASP A 372 -22.09 5.99 -0.15
C ASP A 372 -22.90 5.97 -1.47
N SER A 373 -23.55 4.83 -1.75
CA SER A 373 -24.38 4.67 -2.96
C SER A 373 -25.59 5.63 -3.02
N ASN A 374 -25.98 6.27 -1.89
CA ASN A 374 -27.05 7.25 -1.80
C ASN A 374 -26.54 8.69 -1.91
N GLY A 375 -25.23 8.89 -1.93
CA GLY A 375 -24.59 10.21 -2.00
C GLY A 375 -24.45 10.91 -0.64
N GLU A 376 -24.57 10.16 0.47
CA GLU A 376 -24.39 10.65 1.84
C GLU A 376 -22.96 10.42 2.34
#